data_4be623e916b0340286e59a63d2aa8a08
#
_entry.id   4be623e916b0340286e59a63d2aa8a08
#
_cell.length_a   1.000
_cell.length_b   1.000
_cell.length_c   1.000
_cell.angle_alpha   90.00
_cell.angle_beta   90.00
_cell.angle_gamma   90.00
#
_symmetry.space_group_name_H-M   'P 1'
#
loop_
_entity.id
_entity.type
_entity.pdbx_description
1 polymer ?
#
loop_
_entity_poly.entity_id
_entity_poly.type
_entity_poly.pdbx_seq_one_letter_code
_entity_poly.pdbx_strand_id
1 'polypeptide(L)'
;MRLMRFTAGVAMAALVAGSAIAQTAPSGQAAGTLDPAAEQAPATAAAAEPEFTLADGIVATVNDQVITGFDLRQRMLSVIAMSQVQPTEENIPAIQQQALQALIEERLQAQEISNYETLKISDEEVDREIAAMAQEAGTTPENYMAFLAQGGIRPNAMREQLRTEIGWRELVGGRFNSRARVSRAQVDQAVRQLTEAASKPQYLIGEIYLEANRVGGQQAAVSGAEQLVAQMVQGAPFQAVARQFSAAPSAARGGDAGWVVQGTVQPALQTALDALQVGQLSRPIPVEGGVYIIYMRDKRSGAATSLVTLKQAMIELPETAGEADVAAATQRLEALRPCLTWDNILQRTTSEAGLLGSDLGESDVANLAPQFQQVARSAEVNTVSNPVRTPLGVHLLAVCGRRVGGVDVPSARDVEARLQNQNLAMLARRYIRDLRADALIEMK
;
A
#
# COMPACT_ATOMS: atom_id res chain seq x y z
N MET A 1 -15.49 16.60 16.56
CA MET A 1 -14.95 15.23 16.39
C MET A 1 -14.86 14.96 14.89
N ARG A 2 -13.65 14.96 14.32
CA ARG A 2 -13.45 14.66 12.89
C ARG A 2 -13.23 13.16 12.74
N LEU A 3 -14.17 12.47 12.10
CA LEU A 3 -14.03 11.06 11.72
C LEU A 3 -12.91 10.93 10.68
N MET A 4 -11.91 10.13 11.00
CA MET A 4 -10.87 9.72 10.06
C MET A 4 -11.42 8.61 9.16
N ARG A 5 -11.42 8.87 7.86
CA ARG A 5 -11.85 7.95 6.81
C ARG A 5 -10.76 6.91 6.52
N PHE A 6 -11.17 5.65 6.45
CA PHE A 6 -10.38 4.55 5.89
C PHE A 6 -10.61 4.51 4.38
N THR A 7 -9.56 4.64 3.60
CA THR A 7 -9.57 4.34 2.18
C THR A 7 -8.97 2.97 1.94
N ALA A 8 -9.82 2.02 1.57
CA ALA A 8 -9.38 0.80 0.91
C ALA A 8 -9.21 1.15 -0.58
N GLY A 9 -7.97 1.34 -1.02
CA GLY A 9 -7.68 1.71 -2.40
C GLY A 9 -7.97 0.56 -3.38
N VAL A 10 -8.99 0.73 -4.19
CA VAL A 10 -9.19 -0.02 -5.43
C VAL A 10 -8.75 0.89 -6.57
N ALA A 11 -7.58 0.62 -7.14
CA ALA A 11 -7.08 1.33 -8.30
C ALA A 11 -7.85 0.89 -9.56
N MET A 12 -8.76 1.75 -10.04
CA MET A 12 -9.41 1.60 -11.34
C MET A 12 -8.52 2.22 -12.42
N ALA A 13 -8.01 1.40 -13.34
CA ALA A 13 -7.26 1.86 -14.50
C ALA A 13 -8.19 2.57 -15.49
N ALA A 14 -7.88 3.83 -15.79
CA ALA A 14 -8.58 4.63 -16.78
C ALA A 14 -8.28 4.13 -18.21
N LEU A 15 -9.32 3.80 -18.97
CA LEU A 15 -9.29 3.56 -20.41
C LEU A 15 -9.17 4.90 -21.15
N VAL A 16 -8.03 5.13 -21.79
CA VAL A 16 -7.81 6.26 -22.71
C VAL A 16 -8.43 5.90 -24.06
N ALA A 17 -9.45 6.65 -24.44
CA ALA A 17 -10.02 6.61 -25.79
C ALA A 17 -9.07 7.30 -26.78
N GLY A 18 -8.53 6.53 -27.74
CA GLY A 18 -7.72 7.04 -28.83
C GLY A 18 -8.58 7.74 -29.89
N SER A 19 -8.24 8.98 -30.19
CA SER A 19 -8.84 9.80 -31.26
C SER A 19 -8.41 9.31 -32.62
N ALA A 20 -9.37 9.02 -33.50
CA ALA A 20 -9.17 8.72 -34.90
C ALA A 20 -8.85 10.00 -35.70
N ILE A 21 -7.71 10.01 -36.39
CA ILE A 21 -7.37 11.02 -37.38
C ILE A 21 -7.88 10.54 -38.73
N ALA A 22 -8.78 11.32 -39.32
CA ALA A 22 -9.26 11.14 -40.70
C ALA A 22 -8.18 11.52 -41.72
N GLN A 23 -7.83 10.63 -42.64
CA GLN A 23 -7.13 10.96 -43.85
C GLN A 23 -8.04 10.80 -45.08
N THR A 24 -8.05 11.84 -45.87
CA THR A 24 -8.82 12.05 -47.10
C THR A 24 -8.33 11.18 -48.24
N ALA A 25 -9.30 10.70 -49.04
CA ALA A 25 -9.11 9.97 -50.28
C ALA A 25 -8.76 10.86 -51.48
N PRO A 26 -8.30 10.28 -52.57
CA PRO A 26 -8.78 10.72 -53.89
C PRO A 26 -9.53 9.65 -54.69
N SER A 27 -10.48 10.17 -55.43
CA SER A 27 -11.43 9.55 -56.32
C SER A 27 -10.80 8.84 -57.55
N GLY A 28 -11.38 7.68 -57.93
CA GLY A 28 -11.16 7.04 -59.22
C GLY A 28 -12.32 6.10 -59.52
N GLN A 29 -13.12 6.46 -60.52
CA GLN A 29 -14.26 5.72 -61.04
C GLN A 29 -13.85 4.45 -61.80
N ALA A 30 -14.56 3.35 -61.61
CA ALA A 30 -14.91 2.42 -62.69
C ALA A 30 -16.12 1.56 -62.28
N ALA A 31 -17.12 1.58 -63.13
CA ALA A 31 -18.36 0.84 -63.01
C ALA A 31 -18.16 -0.66 -63.31
N GLY A 32 -18.82 -1.51 -62.55
CA GLY A 32 -18.96 -2.94 -62.81
C GLY A 32 -20.10 -3.50 -61.99
N THR A 33 -21.23 -3.66 -62.64
CA THR A 33 -22.41 -4.43 -62.16
C THR A 33 -22.05 -5.89 -62.01
N LEU A 34 -22.44 -6.51 -60.87
CA LEU A 34 -22.90 -7.93 -60.80
C LEU A 34 -23.41 -8.31 -59.39
N ASP A 35 -24.61 -8.75 -59.39
CA ASP A 35 -25.37 -9.74 -58.60
C ASP A 35 -25.19 -9.92 -57.09
N PRO A 36 -26.31 -9.96 -56.30
CA PRO A 36 -26.30 -10.20 -54.87
C PRO A 36 -26.47 -11.68 -54.56
N ALA A 37 -25.39 -12.36 -54.27
CA ALA A 37 -25.46 -13.60 -53.48
C ALA A 37 -24.93 -13.28 -52.08
N ALA A 38 -25.86 -13.13 -51.18
CA ALA A 38 -25.58 -12.92 -49.74
C ALA A 38 -24.96 -14.19 -49.14
N GLU A 39 -23.66 -14.18 -48.97
CA GLU A 39 -22.96 -15.11 -48.11
C GLU A 39 -23.00 -14.52 -46.68
N GLN A 40 -23.92 -14.99 -45.87
CA GLN A 40 -23.99 -14.71 -44.46
C GLN A 40 -22.75 -15.31 -43.79
N ALA A 41 -21.80 -14.47 -43.41
CA ALA A 41 -20.79 -14.84 -42.43
C ALA A 41 -21.49 -15.35 -41.14
N PRO A 42 -21.03 -16.44 -40.53
CA PRO A 42 -21.62 -16.92 -39.30
C PRO A 42 -21.45 -15.83 -38.22
N ALA A 43 -22.57 -15.40 -37.67
CA ALA A 43 -22.56 -14.57 -36.48
C ALA A 43 -21.73 -15.30 -35.41
N THR A 44 -20.64 -14.67 -35.00
CA THR A 44 -19.89 -15.10 -33.82
C THR A 44 -20.89 -15.18 -32.68
N ALA A 45 -21.18 -16.39 -32.25
CA ALA A 45 -22.03 -16.64 -31.08
C ALA A 45 -21.37 -15.87 -29.94
N ALA A 46 -22.04 -14.84 -29.45
CA ALA A 46 -21.70 -14.23 -28.17
C ALA A 46 -21.64 -15.37 -27.16
N ALA A 47 -20.48 -15.55 -26.54
CA ALA A 47 -20.33 -16.55 -25.49
C ALA A 47 -21.43 -16.28 -24.47
N ALA A 48 -22.32 -17.23 -24.29
CA ALA A 48 -23.41 -17.16 -23.32
C ALA A 48 -22.75 -16.92 -21.96
N GLU A 49 -23.09 -15.81 -21.32
CA GLU A 49 -22.70 -15.56 -19.94
C GLU A 49 -23.18 -16.76 -19.10
N PRO A 50 -22.36 -17.31 -18.21
CA PRO A 50 -22.75 -18.46 -17.43
C PRO A 50 -23.98 -18.10 -16.59
N GLU A 51 -25.14 -18.66 -16.93
CA GLU A 51 -26.35 -18.53 -16.11
C GLU A 51 -26.16 -19.33 -14.83
N PHE A 52 -26.05 -18.63 -13.70
CA PHE A 52 -26.03 -19.26 -12.38
C PHE A 52 -27.41 -19.85 -12.06
N THR A 53 -27.64 -21.09 -12.41
CA THR A 53 -28.84 -21.84 -12.03
C THR A 53 -28.70 -22.39 -10.61
N LEU A 54 -28.66 -21.50 -9.61
CA LEU A 54 -28.84 -21.90 -8.21
C LEU A 54 -30.35 -22.08 -7.96
N ALA A 55 -30.73 -23.24 -7.45
CA ALA A 55 -32.12 -23.48 -7.05
C ALA A 55 -32.56 -22.47 -5.99
N ASP A 56 -33.79 -21.96 -6.09
CA ASP A 56 -34.40 -21.06 -5.10
C ASP A 56 -34.78 -21.87 -3.84
N GLY A 57 -33.75 -22.31 -3.10
CA GLY A 57 -33.88 -23.08 -1.88
C GLY A 57 -33.07 -22.51 -0.73
N ILE A 58 -33.18 -23.13 0.44
CA ILE A 58 -32.30 -22.85 1.58
C ILE A 58 -30.98 -23.53 1.30
N VAL A 59 -29.88 -22.74 1.38
CA VAL A 59 -28.51 -23.21 1.17
C VAL A 59 -27.83 -23.53 2.50
N ALA A 60 -28.11 -22.72 3.51
CA ALA A 60 -27.61 -22.91 4.85
C ALA A 60 -28.50 -22.23 5.89
N THR A 61 -28.35 -22.63 7.15
CA THR A 61 -28.91 -21.91 8.29
C THR A 61 -27.78 -21.55 9.26
N VAL A 62 -27.87 -20.37 9.86
CA VAL A 62 -26.94 -19.86 10.88
C VAL A 62 -27.76 -19.49 12.10
N ASN A 63 -27.75 -20.34 13.13
CA ASN A 63 -28.70 -20.27 14.22
C ASN A 63 -30.14 -20.23 13.66
N ASP A 64 -30.89 -19.15 13.96
CA ASP A 64 -32.28 -18.98 13.50
C ASP A 64 -32.41 -18.29 12.14
N GLN A 65 -31.30 -17.93 11.48
CA GLN A 65 -31.32 -17.19 10.21
C GLN A 65 -31.02 -18.09 9.03
N VAL A 66 -31.81 -17.89 7.97
CA VAL A 66 -31.70 -18.63 6.72
C VAL A 66 -30.84 -17.92 5.72
N ILE A 67 -30.01 -18.66 5.00
CA ILE A 67 -29.32 -18.23 3.79
C ILE A 67 -29.95 -18.92 2.60
N THR A 68 -30.49 -18.12 1.68
CA THR A 68 -31.19 -18.65 0.47
C THR A 68 -30.24 -18.72 -0.73
N GLY A 69 -30.64 -19.48 -1.76
CA GLY A 69 -29.94 -19.48 -3.05
C GLY A 69 -29.90 -18.09 -3.70
N PHE A 70 -30.93 -17.27 -3.44
CA PHE A 70 -30.95 -15.87 -3.87
C PHE A 70 -29.85 -15.05 -3.19
N ASP A 71 -29.73 -15.15 -1.86
CA ASP A 71 -28.67 -14.44 -1.11
C ASP A 71 -27.27 -14.84 -1.62
N LEU A 72 -27.09 -16.15 -1.85
CA LEU A 72 -25.82 -16.68 -2.36
C LEU A 72 -25.50 -16.11 -3.75
N ARG A 73 -26.49 -16.05 -4.64
CA ARG A 73 -26.30 -15.47 -5.98
C ARG A 73 -25.93 -13.99 -5.91
N GLN A 74 -26.63 -13.20 -5.08
CA GLN A 74 -26.33 -11.79 -4.89
C GLN A 74 -24.90 -11.57 -4.36
N ARG A 75 -24.46 -12.41 -3.42
CA ARG A 75 -23.10 -12.35 -2.89
C ARG A 75 -22.05 -12.78 -3.91
N MET A 76 -22.31 -13.79 -4.72
CA MET A 76 -21.41 -14.20 -5.80
C MET A 76 -21.22 -13.08 -6.82
N LEU A 77 -22.32 -12.41 -7.23
CA LEU A 77 -22.23 -11.25 -8.13
C LEU A 77 -21.42 -10.12 -7.51
N SER A 78 -21.59 -9.83 -6.22
CA SER A 78 -20.78 -8.84 -5.50
C SER A 78 -19.30 -9.20 -5.47
N VAL A 79 -18.96 -10.47 -5.21
CA VAL A 79 -17.57 -10.96 -5.22
C VAL A 79 -16.94 -10.81 -6.61
N ILE A 80 -17.67 -11.18 -7.67
CA ILE A 80 -17.21 -11.05 -9.06
C ILE A 80 -16.97 -9.58 -9.42
N ALA A 81 -17.93 -8.70 -9.12
CA ALA A 81 -17.83 -7.27 -9.41
C ALA A 81 -16.64 -6.61 -8.70
N MET A 82 -16.39 -6.97 -7.43
CA MET A 82 -15.30 -6.40 -6.65
C MET A 82 -13.92 -6.96 -7.00
N SER A 83 -13.83 -8.26 -7.35
CA SER A 83 -12.56 -8.92 -7.65
C SER A 83 -12.09 -8.75 -9.10
N GLN A 84 -12.96 -8.26 -9.98
CA GLN A 84 -12.75 -8.20 -11.44
C GLN A 84 -12.34 -9.55 -12.06
N VAL A 85 -12.68 -10.66 -11.39
CA VAL A 85 -12.41 -12.01 -11.87
C VAL A 85 -13.50 -12.40 -12.86
N GLN A 86 -13.12 -12.81 -14.07
CA GLN A 86 -14.09 -13.38 -15.01
C GLN A 86 -14.55 -14.76 -14.50
N PRO A 87 -15.86 -14.98 -14.35
CA PRO A 87 -16.39 -16.28 -13.94
C PRO A 87 -16.13 -17.32 -15.02
N THR A 88 -15.56 -18.47 -14.63
CA THR A 88 -15.33 -19.64 -15.49
C THR A 88 -15.86 -20.87 -14.79
N GLU A 89 -16.16 -21.94 -15.53
CA GLU A 89 -16.62 -23.21 -14.94
C GLU A 89 -15.65 -23.73 -13.85
N GLU A 90 -14.37 -23.47 -14.00
CA GLU A 90 -13.33 -23.90 -13.07
C GLU A 90 -13.34 -23.10 -11.75
N ASN A 91 -13.61 -21.78 -11.79
CA ASN A 91 -13.51 -20.91 -10.61
C ASN A 91 -14.85 -20.65 -9.91
N ILE A 92 -15.99 -20.93 -10.55
CA ILE A 92 -17.32 -20.78 -9.97
C ILE A 92 -17.46 -21.48 -8.61
N PRO A 93 -17.04 -22.75 -8.42
CA PRO A 93 -17.14 -23.41 -7.11
C PRO A 93 -16.38 -22.68 -6.00
N ALA A 94 -15.22 -22.13 -6.30
CA ALA A 94 -14.45 -21.35 -5.34
C ALA A 94 -15.12 -20.02 -4.99
N ILE A 95 -15.69 -19.32 -5.98
CA ILE A 95 -16.48 -18.09 -5.79
C ILE A 95 -17.71 -18.39 -4.94
N GLN A 96 -18.42 -19.48 -5.22
CA GLN A 96 -19.58 -19.90 -4.45
C GLN A 96 -19.23 -20.19 -2.98
N GLN A 97 -18.15 -20.92 -2.75
CA GLN A 97 -17.68 -21.21 -1.40
C GLN A 97 -17.28 -19.93 -0.65
N GLN A 98 -16.57 -19.01 -1.31
CA GLN A 98 -16.21 -17.72 -0.73
C GLN A 98 -17.44 -16.87 -0.39
N ALA A 99 -18.40 -16.80 -1.30
CA ALA A 99 -19.66 -16.08 -1.11
C ALA A 99 -20.47 -16.63 0.06
N LEU A 100 -20.56 -17.96 0.17
CA LEU A 100 -21.27 -18.62 1.26
C LEU A 100 -20.61 -18.38 2.62
N GLN A 101 -19.27 -18.46 2.68
CA GLN A 101 -18.53 -18.12 3.91
C GLN A 101 -18.78 -16.67 4.33
N ALA A 102 -18.75 -15.73 3.39
CA ALA A 102 -19.02 -14.32 3.65
C ALA A 102 -20.46 -14.09 4.17
N LEU A 103 -21.45 -14.80 3.63
CA LEU A 103 -22.85 -14.71 4.10
C LEU A 103 -23.02 -15.27 5.52
N ILE A 104 -22.36 -16.39 5.82
CA ILE A 104 -22.37 -16.96 7.17
C ILE A 104 -21.79 -15.94 8.17
N GLU A 105 -20.64 -15.35 7.85
CA GLU A 105 -20.02 -14.33 8.70
C GLU A 105 -20.92 -13.10 8.85
N GLU A 106 -21.54 -12.63 7.78
CA GLU A 106 -22.49 -11.51 7.81
C GLU A 106 -23.71 -11.80 8.68
N ARG A 107 -24.28 -13.02 8.63
CA ARG A 107 -25.40 -13.40 9.51
C ARG A 107 -24.98 -13.38 10.99
N LEU A 108 -23.80 -13.90 11.31
CA LEU A 108 -23.24 -13.84 12.67
C LEU A 108 -23.01 -12.41 13.14
N GLN A 109 -22.46 -11.56 12.28
CA GLN A 109 -22.25 -10.15 12.57
C GLN A 109 -23.58 -9.41 12.81
N ALA A 110 -24.57 -9.63 11.94
CA ALA A 110 -25.88 -9.01 12.07
C ALA A 110 -26.58 -9.44 13.37
N GLN A 111 -26.52 -10.73 13.73
CA GLN A 111 -27.05 -11.26 15.00
C GLN A 111 -26.35 -10.61 16.18
N GLU A 112 -25.02 -10.52 16.18
CA GLU A 112 -24.27 -9.90 17.27
C GLU A 112 -24.56 -8.41 17.39
N ILE A 113 -24.66 -7.66 16.28
CA ILE A 113 -25.05 -6.25 16.26
C ILE A 113 -26.44 -6.07 16.89
N SER A 114 -27.38 -6.96 16.60
CA SER A 114 -28.77 -6.89 17.13
C SER A 114 -28.85 -7.00 18.66
N ASN A 115 -27.82 -7.55 19.33
CA ASN A 115 -27.72 -7.61 20.79
C ASN A 115 -27.46 -6.24 21.42
N TYR A 116 -27.15 -5.21 20.62
CA TYR A 116 -26.84 -3.86 21.10
C TYR A 116 -27.90 -2.86 20.62
N GLU A 117 -28.92 -2.60 21.45
CA GLU A 117 -30.04 -1.72 21.11
C GLU A 117 -29.63 -0.29 20.70
N THR A 118 -28.48 0.16 21.19
CA THR A 118 -27.93 1.50 20.89
C THR A 118 -27.20 1.57 19.56
N LEU A 119 -26.89 0.43 18.95
CA LEU A 119 -26.14 0.34 17.70
C LEU A 119 -27.12 0.17 16.52
N LYS A 120 -27.69 1.29 16.09
CA LYS A 120 -28.61 1.31 14.93
C LYS A 120 -27.99 2.11 13.81
N ILE A 121 -27.77 1.47 12.68
CA ILE A 121 -27.23 2.10 11.48
C ILE A 121 -28.36 2.67 10.65
N SER A 122 -28.38 3.99 10.50
CA SER A 122 -29.38 4.71 9.74
C SER A 122 -29.19 4.56 8.23
N ASP A 123 -30.25 4.85 7.45
CA ASP A 123 -30.16 4.88 6.00
C ASP A 123 -29.18 5.95 5.50
N GLU A 124 -29.11 7.11 6.20
CA GLU A 124 -28.17 8.18 5.88
C GLU A 124 -26.70 7.77 6.06
N GLU A 125 -26.40 6.84 6.99
CA GLU A 125 -25.05 6.30 7.16
C GLU A 125 -24.69 5.36 6.00
N VAL A 126 -25.62 4.54 5.58
CA VAL A 126 -25.47 3.67 4.40
C VAL A 126 -25.32 4.54 3.14
N ASP A 127 -26.11 5.61 2.98
CA ASP A 127 -26.00 6.52 1.83
C ASP A 127 -24.65 7.23 1.79
N ARG A 128 -24.09 7.62 2.94
CA ARG A 128 -22.74 8.20 3.02
C ARG A 128 -21.65 7.21 2.60
N GLU A 129 -21.79 5.94 2.97
CA GLU A 129 -20.84 4.90 2.57
C GLU A 129 -20.91 4.66 1.06
N ILE A 130 -22.12 4.57 0.49
CA ILE A 130 -22.33 4.47 -0.96
C ILE A 130 -21.74 5.69 -1.69
N ALA A 131 -21.95 6.90 -1.16
CA ALA A 131 -21.37 8.10 -1.75
C ALA A 131 -19.83 8.09 -1.71
N ALA A 132 -19.21 7.56 -0.64
CA ALA A 132 -17.77 7.41 -0.55
C ALA A 132 -17.24 6.40 -1.57
N MET A 133 -17.92 5.25 -1.73
CA MET A 133 -17.56 4.23 -2.73
C MET A 133 -17.69 4.77 -4.17
N ALA A 134 -18.77 5.52 -4.45
CA ALA A 134 -18.98 6.16 -5.75
C ALA A 134 -17.90 7.21 -6.06
N GLN A 135 -17.52 8.02 -5.07
CA GLN A 135 -16.44 8.99 -5.21
C GLN A 135 -15.09 8.33 -5.49
N GLU A 136 -14.80 7.21 -4.85
CA GLU A 136 -13.58 6.42 -5.09
C GLU A 136 -13.58 5.83 -6.51
N ALA A 137 -14.75 5.39 -6.99
CA ALA A 137 -14.94 4.93 -8.38
C ALA A 137 -15.02 6.06 -9.41
N GLY A 138 -14.92 7.33 -9.01
CA GLY A 138 -14.97 8.49 -9.91
C GLY A 138 -16.36 8.75 -10.51
N THR A 139 -17.43 8.36 -9.83
CA THR A 139 -18.81 8.44 -10.33
C THR A 139 -19.77 9.01 -9.27
N THR A 140 -21.06 9.17 -9.60
CA THR A 140 -22.09 9.55 -8.63
C THR A 140 -22.72 8.34 -7.95
N PRO A 141 -23.31 8.48 -6.75
CA PRO A 141 -23.99 7.39 -6.04
C PRO A 141 -25.05 6.71 -6.88
N GLU A 142 -25.83 7.47 -7.63
CA GLU A 142 -26.90 6.97 -8.50
C GLU A 142 -26.35 6.12 -9.64
N ASN A 143 -25.30 6.60 -10.31
CA ASN A 143 -24.63 5.88 -11.39
C ASN A 143 -23.92 4.62 -10.88
N TYR A 144 -23.30 4.70 -9.70
CA TYR A 144 -22.66 3.56 -9.05
C TYR A 144 -23.69 2.45 -8.76
N MET A 145 -24.82 2.79 -8.13
CA MET A 145 -25.89 1.83 -7.83
C MET A 145 -26.56 1.30 -9.11
N ALA A 146 -26.73 2.13 -10.14
CA ALA A 146 -27.26 1.69 -11.44
C ALA A 146 -26.32 0.70 -12.13
N PHE A 147 -25.01 0.93 -12.07
CA PHE A 147 -23.99 0.01 -12.59
C PHE A 147 -24.05 -1.36 -11.88
N LEU A 148 -24.13 -1.38 -10.54
CA LEU A 148 -24.30 -2.62 -9.78
C LEU A 148 -25.59 -3.35 -10.15
N ALA A 149 -26.69 -2.60 -10.33
CA ALA A 149 -27.97 -3.16 -10.72
C ALA A 149 -27.95 -3.79 -12.14
N GLN A 150 -27.22 -3.17 -13.08
CA GLN A 150 -26.98 -3.76 -14.41
C GLN A 150 -26.19 -5.08 -14.32
N GLY A 151 -25.25 -5.18 -13.37
CA GLY A 151 -24.55 -6.43 -13.05
C GLY A 151 -25.40 -7.44 -12.26
N GLY A 152 -26.69 -7.20 -12.07
CA GLY A 152 -27.62 -8.10 -11.37
C GLY A 152 -27.60 -8.01 -9.84
N ILE A 153 -26.84 -7.06 -9.26
CA ILE A 153 -26.77 -6.83 -7.81
C ILE A 153 -27.94 -5.93 -7.41
N ARG A 154 -28.83 -6.44 -6.58
CA ARG A 154 -29.97 -5.64 -6.12
C ARG A 154 -29.55 -4.55 -5.14
N PRO A 155 -30.03 -3.31 -5.30
CA PRO A 155 -29.71 -2.19 -4.41
C PRO A 155 -29.94 -2.50 -2.92
N ASN A 156 -31.04 -3.17 -2.59
CA ASN A 156 -31.34 -3.54 -1.21
C ASN A 156 -30.36 -4.55 -0.63
N ALA A 157 -29.92 -5.55 -1.41
CA ALA A 157 -28.93 -6.52 -0.96
C ALA A 157 -27.59 -5.84 -0.64
N MET A 158 -27.17 -4.90 -1.47
CA MET A 158 -25.98 -4.07 -1.22
C MET A 158 -26.13 -3.20 0.03
N ARG A 159 -27.27 -2.56 0.22
CA ARG A 159 -27.54 -1.71 1.40
C ARG A 159 -27.53 -2.52 2.70
N GLU A 160 -28.12 -3.71 2.73
CA GLU A 160 -28.09 -4.60 3.90
C GLU A 160 -26.68 -5.05 4.23
N GLN A 161 -25.90 -5.42 3.21
CA GLN A 161 -24.50 -5.76 3.40
C GLN A 161 -23.73 -4.59 4.04
N LEU A 162 -23.85 -3.39 3.48
CA LEU A 162 -23.18 -2.19 4.00
C LEU A 162 -23.64 -1.85 5.42
N ARG A 163 -24.94 -1.99 5.72
CA ARG A 163 -25.45 -1.79 7.08
C ARG A 163 -24.78 -2.70 8.08
N THR A 164 -24.64 -3.98 7.74
CA THR A 164 -23.93 -4.94 8.59
C THR A 164 -22.46 -4.63 8.73
N GLU A 165 -21.78 -4.25 7.64
CA GLU A 165 -20.35 -3.89 7.65
C GLU A 165 -20.10 -2.63 8.51
N ILE A 166 -20.93 -1.59 8.40
CA ILE A 166 -20.83 -0.38 9.22
C ILE A 166 -21.07 -0.74 10.69
N GLY A 167 -22.16 -1.46 10.99
CA GLY A 167 -22.49 -1.87 12.35
C GLY A 167 -21.40 -2.73 12.99
N TRP A 168 -20.82 -3.67 12.24
CA TRP A 168 -19.72 -4.49 12.72
C TRP A 168 -18.46 -3.67 13.00
N ARG A 169 -18.12 -2.74 12.12
CA ARG A 169 -16.99 -1.83 12.29
C ARG A 169 -17.14 -0.98 13.56
N GLU A 170 -18.34 -0.46 13.82
CA GLU A 170 -18.64 0.32 15.01
C GLU A 170 -18.61 -0.52 16.28
N LEU A 171 -19.21 -1.72 16.25
CA LEU A 171 -19.20 -2.67 17.36
C LEU A 171 -17.76 -3.05 17.76
N VAL A 172 -16.95 -3.44 16.79
CA VAL A 172 -15.54 -3.81 16.99
C VAL A 172 -14.75 -2.60 17.51
N GLY A 173 -14.97 -1.42 16.94
CA GLY A 173 -14.35 -0.18 17.39
C GLY A 173 -14.71 0.14 18.83
N GLY A 174 -15.99 0.12 19.20
CA GLY A 174 -16.46 0.37 20.55
C GLY A 174 -15.94 -0.63 21.57
N ARG A 175 -15.95 -1.93 21.22
CA ARG A 175 -15.56 -3.03 22.12
C ARG A 175 -14.06 -3.18 22.32
N PHE A 176 -13.27 -2.97 21.26
CA PHE A 176 -11.85 -3.34 21.27
C PHE A 176 -10.87 -2.17 21.10
N ASN A 177 -11.33 -0.93 20.91
CA ASN A 177 -10.43 0.22 20.68
C ASN A 177 -9.38 0.37 21.80
N SER A 178 -9.77 0.20 23.07
CA SER A 178 -8.83 0.26 24.20
C SER A 178 -7.75 -0.82 24.16
N ARG A 179 -8.09 -2.03 23.68
CA ARG A 179 -7.17 -3.17 23.54
C ARG A 179 -6.29 -3.08 22.29
N ALA A 180 -6.75 -2.35 21.29
CA ALA A 180 -6.05 -2.15 20.03
C ALA A 180 -4.99 -1.03 20.10
N ARG A 181 -4.96 -0.26 21.18
CA ARG A 181 -3.99 0.84 21.38
C ARG A 181 -2.57 0.35 21.24
N VAL A 182 -1.76 1.14 20.57
CA VAL A 182 -0.35 0.88 20.35
C VAL A 182 0.46 1.76 21.31
N SER A 183 1.50 1.20 21.90
CA SER A 183 2.40 1.97 22.76
C SER A 183 3.30 2.86 21.90
N ARG A 184 3.73 4.00 22.47
CA ARG A 184 4.67 4.90 21.82
C ARG A 184 5.95 4.17 21.37
N ALA A 185 6.46 3.27 22.21
CA ALA A 185 7.65 2.48 21.87
C ALA A 185 7.47 1.59 20.62
N GLN A 186 6.27 1.01 20.44
CA GLN A 186 5.95 0.23 19.23
C GLN A 186 5.88 1.13 17.99
N VAL A 187 5.28 2.31 18.11
CA VAL A 187 5.23 3.30 17.02
C VAL A 187 6.64 3.73 16.64
N ASP A 188 7.46 4.13 17.62
CA ASP A 188 8.84 4.56 17.41
C ASP A 188 9.70 3.45 16.78
N GLN A 189 9.50 2.20 17.20
CA GLN A 189 10.17 1.05 16.59
C GLN A 189 9.76 0.86 15.13
N ALA A 190 8.46 0.91 14.84
CA ALA A 190 7.96 0.76 13.48
C ALA A 190 8.43 1.90 12.56
N VAL A 191 8.43 3.15 13.06
CA VAL A 191 8.99 4.30 12.32
C VAL A 191 10.47 4.10 12.04
N ARG A 192 11.27 3.65 13.03
CA ARG A 192 12.69 3.35 12.80
C ARG A 192 12.88 2.28 11.73
N GLN A 193 12.14 1.17 11.80
CA GLN A 193 12.23 0.11 10.80
C GLN A 193 11.87 0.59 9.38
N LEU A 194 10.82 1.39 9.26
CA LEU A 194 10.43 2.00 7.99
C LEU A 194 11.51 2.96 7.48
N THR A 195 12.10 3.76 8.36
CA THR A 195 13.19 4.69 8.04
C THR A 195 14.44 3.94 7.59
N GLU A 196 14.83 2.88 8.31
CA GLU A 196 15.96 2.02 7.93
C GLU A 196 15.73 1.30 6.60
N ALA A 197 14.53 0.77 6.38
CA ALA A 197 14.18 0.16 5.11
C ALA A 197 14.20 1.17 3.97
N ALA A 198 13.70 2.39 4.22
CA ALA A 198 13.70 3.48 3.26
C ALA A 198 15.11 4.01 2.96
N SER A 199 16.05 3.91 3.92
CA SER A 199 17.44 4.32 3.74
C SER A 199 18.29 3.36 2.93
N LYS A 200 17.82 2.13 2.73
CA LYS A 200 18.50 1.10 1.92
C LYS A 200 18.05 1.17 0.47
N PRO A 201 18.92 0.80 -0.48
CA PRO A 201 18.49 0.57 -1.86
C PRO A 201 17.29 -0.36 -1.95
N GLN A 202 16.35 -0.02 -2.82
CA GLN A 202 15.15 -0.82 -3.06
C GLN A 202 15.06 -1.13 -4.56
N TYR A 203 14.59 -2.32 -4.86
CA TYR A 203 14.48 -2.87 -6.19
C TYR A 203 13.04 -3.25 -6.48
N LEU A 204 12.42 -2.67 -7.49
CA LEU A 204 11.12 -3.11 -7.99
C LEU A 204 11.36 -4.21 -9.00
N ILE A 205 10.97 -5.43 -8.67
CA ILE A 205 11.33 -6.59 -9.47
C ILE A 205 10.13 -7.40 -9.93
N GLY A 206 10.31 -8.04 -11.09
CA GLY A 206 9.58 -9.22 -11.48
C GLY A 206 10.43 -10.45 -11.17
N GLU A 207 9.82 -11.54 -10.72
CA GLU A 207 10.50 -12.80 -10.42
C GLU A 207 9.83 -14.00 -11.11
N ILE A 208 10.65 -14.93 -11.55
CA ILE A 208 10.24 -16.27 -11.97
C ILE A 208 11.10 -17.25 -11.15
N TYR A 209 10.46 -18.16 -10.43
CA TYR A 209 11.15 -19.21 -9.67
C TYR A 209 10.80 -20.57 -10.23
N LEU A 210 11.82 -21.31 -10.65
CA LEU A 210 11.70 -22.71 -11.07
C LEU A 210 12.14 -23.59 -9.92
N GLU A 211 11.19 -24.31 -9.34
CA GLU A 211 11.45 -25.27 -8.27
C GLU A 211 12.09 -26.53 -8.82
N ALA A 212 13.31 -26.87 -8.36
CA ALA A 212 14.10 -27.96 -8.87
C ALA A 212 13.37 -29.33 -8.80
N ASN A 213 12.66 -29.59 -7.71
CA ASN A 213 11.94 -30.85 -7.51
C ASN A 213 10.80 -31.07 -8.52
N ARG A 214 10.20 -29.98 -9.03
CA ARG A 214 9.10 -30.03 -10.01
C ARG A 214 9.56 -30.24 -11.45
N VAL A 215 10.81 -29.89 -11.75
CA VAL A 215 11.34 -29.90 -13.12
C VAL A 215 12.42 -30.96 -13.35
N GLY A 216 12.66 -31.87 -12.41
CA GLY A 216 13.60 -32.97 -12.57
C GLY A 216 15.02 -32.71 -12.02
N GLY A 217 15.13 -31.79 -11.06
CA GLY A 217 16.36 -31.49 -10.34
C GLY A 217 17.00 -30.14 -10.70
N GLN A 218 18.06 -29.80 -9.96
CA GLN A 218 18.70 -28.48 -10.07
C GLN A 218 19.22 -28.17 -11.49
N GLN A 219 19.85 -29.16 -12.16
CA GLN A 219 20.39 -28.97 -13.50
C GLN A 219 19.27 -28.73 -14.53
N ALA A 220 18.16 -29.45 -14.40
CA ALA A 220 17.00 -29.25 -15.27
C ALA A 220 16.37 -27.86 -15.05
N ALA A 221 16.31 -27.38 -13.78
CA ALA A 221 15.86 -26.04 -13.47
C ALA A 221 16.74 -24.95 -14.09
N VAL A 222 18.06 -25.11 -14.05
CA VAL A 222 18.99 -24.17 -14.71
C VAL A 222 18.78 -24.16 -16.20
N SER A 223 18.75 -25.33 -16.87
CA SER A 223 18.56 -25.42 -18.33
C SER A 223 17.18 -24.88 -18.76
N GLY A 224 16.14 -25.15 -17.97
CA GLY A 224 14.81 -24.57 -18.18
C GLY A 224 14.80 -23.06 -18.04
N ALA A 225 15.46 -22.51 -17.02
CA ALA A 225 15.60 -21.09 -16.84
C ALA A 225 16.36 -20.41 -18.00
N GLU A 226 17.43 -21.02 -18.52
CA GLU A 226 18.16 -20.53 -19.70
C GLU A 226 17.25 -20.45 -20.93
N GLN A 227 16.42 -21.48 -21.17
CA GLN A 227 15.46 -21.50 -22.26
C GLN A 227 14.41 -20.39 -22.11
N LEU A 228 13.86 -20.19 -20.91
CA LEU A 228 12.89 -19.12 -20.64
C LEU A 228 13.51 -17.73 -20.83
N VAL A 229 14.74 -17.51 -20.36
CA VAL A 229 15.48 -16.26 -20.61
C VAL A 229 15.65 -16.04 -22.10
N ALA A 230 16.04 -17.07 -22.90
CA ALA A 230 16.17 -16.95 -24.35
C ALA A 230 14.84 -16.58 -25.03
N GLN A 231 13.71 -17.18 -24.62
CA GLN A 231 12.38 -16.83 -25.13
C GLN A 231 11.98 -15.39 -24.80
N MET A 232 12.24 -14.93 -23.58
CA MET A 232 11.94 -13.54 -23.18
C MET A 232 12.81 -12.53 -23.91
N VAL A 233 14.07 -12.84 -24.17
CA VAL A 233 14.95 -12.01 -25.01
C VAL A 233 14.43 -11.95 -26.46
N GLN A 234 13.78 -12.99 -26.96
CA GLN A 234 13.14 -13.04 -28.29
C GLN A 234 11.75 -12.36 -28.31
N GLY A 235 11.30 -11.81 -27.19
CA GLY A 235 10.06 -11.03 -27.12
C GLY A 235 8.90 -11.69 -26.40
N ALA A 236 9.07 -12.86 -25.77
CA ALA A 236 8.03 -13.44 -24.95
C ALA A 236 7.76 -12.53 -23.73
N PRO A 237 6.48 -12.19 -23.44
CA PRO A 237 6.15 -11.32 -22.32
C PRO A 237 6.52 -11.96 -20.97
N PHE A 238 7.31 -11.28 -20.15
CA PHE A 238 7.74 -11.76 -18.83
C PHE A 238 6.56 -12.24 -17.97
N GLN A 239 5.47 -11.46 -17.93
CA GLN A 239 4.30 -11.77 -17.12
C GLN A 239 3.60 -13.06 -17.54
N ALA A 240 3.56 -13.37 -18.84
CA ALA A 240 2.97 -14.61 -19.36
C ALA A 240 3.84 -15.80 -18.96
N VAL A 241 5.16 -15.70 -19.11
CA VAL A 241 6.12 -16.73 -18.70
C VAL A 241 6.04 -16.97 -17.20
N ALA A 242 5.95 -15.90 -16.39
CA ALA A 242 5.83 -16.01 -14.94
C ALA A 242 4.54 -16.75 -14.53
N ARG A 243 3.39 -16.42 -15.11
CA ARG A 243 2.13 -17.13 -14.81
C ARG A 243 2.17 -18.61 -15.17
N GLN A 244 2.85 -18.96 -16.24
CA GLN A 244 2.88 -20.33 -16.76
C GLN A 244 3.90 -21.22 -16.06
N PHE A 245 5.08 -20.68 -15.73
CA PHE A 245 6.22 -21.51 -15.31
C PHE A 245 6.71 -21.25 -13.88
N SER A 246 6.35 -20.11 -13.26
CA SER A 246 6.85 -19.76 -11.95
C SER A 246 6.13 -20.51 -10.83
N ALA A 247 6.90 -21.05 -9.90
CA ALA A 247 6.41 -21.59 -8.64
C ALA A 247 6.34 -20.54 -7.50
N ALA A 248 6.77 -19.30 -7.77
CA ALA A 248 6.71 -18.23 -6.77
C ALA A 248 5.25 -17.80 -6.48
N PRO A 249 4.95 -17.34 -5.27
CA PRO A 249 3.62 -16.79 -4.93
C PRO A 249 3.19 -15.60 -5.81
N SER A 250 4.16 -14.89 -6.40
CA SER A 250 3.94 -13.78 -7.33
C SER A 250 3.47 -14.23 -8.72
N ALA A 251 3.54 -15.54 -9.06
CA ALA A 251 3.19 -16.07 -10.38
C ALA A 251 1.79 -15.66 -10.84
N ALA A 252 0.77 -15.72 -9.97
CA ALA A 252 -0.60 -15.33 -10.24
C ALA A 252 -0.72 -13.85 -10.66
N ARG A 253 0.18 -12.99 -10.16
CA ARG A 253 0.29 -11.57 -10.52
C ARG A 253 1.30 -11.32 -11.66
N GLY A 254 1.63 -12.34 -12.47
CA GLY A 254 2.61 -12.22 -13.55
C GLY A 254 4.05 -12.05 -13.07
N GLY A 255 4.38 -12.59 -11.90
CA GLY A 255 5.70 -12.52 -11.30
C GLY A 255 6.01 -11.19 -10.60
N ASP A 256 5.02 -10.33 -10.34
CA ASP A 256 5.24 -9.06 -9.62
C ASP A 256 5.54 -9.33 -8.14
N ALA A 257 6.80 -9.21 -7.76
CA ALA A 257 7.27 -9.34 -6.38
C ALA A 257 7.23 -8.02 -5.60
N GLY A 258 6.95 -6.89 -6.29
CA GLY A 258 6.94 -5.57 -5.67
C GLY A 258 8.33 -5.04 -5.32
N TRP A 259 8.40 -4.14 -4.34
CA TRP A 259 9.65 -3.54 -3.86
C TRP A 259 10.37 -4.45 -2.87
N VAL A 260 11.62 -4.81 -3.21
CA VAL A 260 12.52 -5.60 -2.39
C VAL A 260 13.61 -4.68 -1.81
N VAL A 261 13.82 -4.73 -0.50
CA VAL A 261 14.82 -3.92 0.20
C VAL A 261 16.16 -4.65 0.22
N GLN A 262 17.26 -3.92 -0.02
CA GLN A 262 18.62 -4.47 0.05
C GLN A 262 18.87 -5.20 1.38
N GLY A 263 19.40 -6.41 1.30
CA GLY A 263 19.74 -7.24 2.45
C GLY A 263 18.57 -8.06 3.00
N THR A 264 17.40 -8.09 2.34
CA THR A 264 16.25 -8.93 2.75
C THR A 264 16.14 -10.24 1.98
N VAL A 265 16.96 -10.43 0.95
CA VAL A 265 16.97 -11.63 0.10
C VAL A 265 18.25 -12.45 0.28
N GLN A 266 18.24 -13.66 -0.24
CA GLN A 266 19.43 -14.54 -0.22
C GLN A 266 20.64 -13.87 -0.92
N PRO A 267 21.88 -14.13 -0.48
CA PRO A 267 23.06 -13.45 -1.02
C PRO A 267 23.23 -13.54 -2.54
N ALA A 268 22.87 -14.68 -3.14
CA ALA A 268 22.96 -14.87 -4.58
C ALA A 268 22.00 -13.94 -5.35
N LEU A 269 20.77 -13.77 -4.84
CA LEU A 269 19.80 -12.83 -5.39
C LEU A 269 20.25 -11.39 -5.16
N GLN A 270 20.77 -11.08 -3.95
CA GLN A 270 21.25 -9.74 -3.64
C GLN A 270 22.37 -9.31 -4.60
N THR A 271 23.33 -10.18 -4.87
CA THR A 271 24.42 -9.89 -5.81
C THR A 271 23.87 -9.59 -7.23
N ALA A 272 22.87 -10.34 -7.66
CA ALA A 272 22.23 -10.09 -8.96
C ALA A 272 21.46 -8.77 -8.98
N LEU A 273 20.69 -8.46 -7.91
CA LEU A 273 19.93 -7.20 -7.80
C LEU A 273 20.84 -5.96 -7.80
N ASP A 274 21.99 -6.03 -7.12
CA ASP A 274 22.97 -4.94 -7.09
C ASP A 274 23.56 -4.67 -8.48
N ALA A 275 23.80 -5.73 -9.27
CA ALA A 275 24.42 -5.65 -10.59
C ALA A 275 23.44 -5.27 -11.72
N LEU A 276 22.16 -5.64 -11.61
CA LEU A 276 21.17 -5.39 -12.66
C LEU A 276 20.85 -3.90 -12.81
N GLN A 277 20.64 -3.45 -14.05
CA GLN A 277 20.10 -2.13 -14.37
C GLN A 277 18.60 -2.20 -14.63
N VAL A 278 17.90 -1.05 -14.53
CA VAL A 278 16.48 -0.95 -14.86
C VAL A 278 16.25 -1.38 -16.29
N GLY A 279 15.24 -2.24 -16.51
CA GLY A 279 14.93 -2.83 -17.79
C GLY A 279 15.70 -4.12 -18.11
N GLN A 280 16.63 -4.54 -17.26
CA GLN A 280 17.40 -5.76 -17.49
C GLN A 280 16.76 -7.01 -16.92
N LEU A 281 16.93 -8.11 -17.65
CA LEU A 281 16.64 -9.47 -17.21
C LEU A 281 17.93 -10.13 -16.70
N SER A 282 17.86 -10.82 -15.57
CA SER A 282 19.02 -11.57 -15.03
C SER A 282 19.35 -12.80 -15.88
N ARG A 283 20.56 -13.28 -15.75
CA ARG A 283 20.85 -14.69 -16.03
C ARG A 283 20.15 -15.56 -14.98
N PRO A 284 19.96 -16.86 -15.25
CA PRO A 284 19.50 -17.79 -14.21
C PRO A 284 20.35 -17.68 -12.95
N ILE A 285 19.70 -17.52 -11.79
CA ILE A 285 20.34 -17.37 -10.48
C ILE A 285 20.04 -18.64 -9.69
N PRO A 286 21.00 -19.60 -9.61
CA PRO A 286 20.81 -20.79 -8.82
C PRO A 286 20.73 -20.46 -7.32
N VAL A 287 19.75 -21.05 -6.65
CA VAL A 287 19.57 -21.01 -5.19
C VAL A 287 19.31 -22.42 -4.68
N GLU A 288 19.32 -22.60 -3.37
CA GLU A 288 18.91 -23.86 -2.77
C GLU A 288 17.44 -24.15 -3.13
N GLY A 289 17.19 -25.31 -3.73
CA GLY A 289 15.85 -25.75 -4.12
C GLY A 289 15.37 -25.29 -5.50
N GLY A 290 16.11 -24.45 -6.25
CA GLY A 290 15.69 -24.03 -7.58
C GLY A 290 16.51 -22.93 -8.21
N VAL A 291 15.88 -22.20 -9.13
CA VAL A 291 16.53 -21.15 -9.93
C VAL A 291 15.59 -19.95 -10.06
N TYR A 292 16.11 -18.77 -9.83
CA TYR A 292 15.39 -17.50 -10.09
C TYR A 292 15.81 -16.88 -11.41
N ILE A 293 14.86 -16.21 -12.06
CA ILE A 293 15.07 -15.24 -13.11
C ILE A 293 14.43 -13.92 -12.62
N ILE A 294 15.21 -12.84 -12.60
CA ILE A 294 14.77 -11.54 -12.11
C ILE A 294 14.71 -10.53 -13.29
N TYR A 295 13.63 -9.79 -13.33
CA TYR A 295 13.49 -8.62 -14.21
C TYR A 295 13.49 -7.36 -13.35
N MET A 296 14.47 -6.48 -13.56
CA MET A 296 14.58 -5.21 -12.84
C MET A 296 13.65 -4.18 -13.49
N ARG A 297 12.55 -3.83 -12.80
CA ARG A 297 11.56 -2.86 -13.28
C ARG A 297 11.94 -1.42 -12.92
N ASP A 298 12.43 -1.23 -11.68
CA ASP A 298 12.88 0.06 -11.18
C ASP A 298 13.89 -0.15 -10.04
N LYS A 299 14.71 0.88 -9.76
CA LYS A 299 15.73 0.85 -8.72
C LYS A 299 15.78 2.21 -8.03
N ARG A 300 15.55 2.22 -6.73
CA ARG A 300 15.70 3.41 -5.91
C ARG A 300 17.02 3.31 -5.14
N SER A 301 17.89 4.28 -5.31
CA SER A 301 19.03 4.42 -4.41
C SER A 301 18.45 4.79 -3.05
N GLY A 302 18.74 4.05 -2.01
CA GLY A 302 18.35 4.37 -0.65
C GLY A 302 19.09 5.59 -0.08
N ALA A 303 19.33 6.61 -0.88
CA ALA A 303 19.83 7.90 -0.45
C ALA A 303 18.70 8.61 0.32
N ALA A 304 18.40 8.08 1.49
CA ALA A 304 17.68 8.80 2.49
C ALA A 304 18.55 9.98 2.90
N THR A 305 18.26 11.15 2.37
CA THR A 305 18.83 12.39 2.88
C THR A 305 18.31 12.62 4.28
N SER A 306 19.19 12.63 5.26
CA SER A 306 18.78 12.97 6.63
C SER A 306 18.54 14.48 6.67
N LEU A 307 17.26 14.87 6.63
CA LEU A 307 16.86 16.25 6.78
C LEU A 307 16.69 16.59 8.25
N VAL A 308 17.26 17.73 8.66
CA VAL A 308 17.16 18.25 10.02
C VAL A 308 16.70 19.70 9.97
N THR A 309 15.76 20.06 10.83
CA THR A 309 15.33 21.45 11.03
C THR A 309 16.11 22.03 12.18
N LEU A 310 16.87 23.09 11.92
CA LEU A 310 17.79 23.70 12.86
C LEU A 310 17.47 25.18 13.06
N LYS A 311 17.63 25.63 14.31
CA LYS A 311 17.80 27.06 14.67
C LYS A 311 19.10 27.20 15.37
N GLN A 312 19.69 28.41 15.31
CA GLN A 312 20.94 28.70 16.00
C GLN A 312 20.89 29.98 16.81
N ALA A 313 21.70 29.98 17.87
CA ALA A 313 22.17 31.18 18.53
C ALA A 313 23.69 31.21 18.46
N MET A 314 24.28 32.32 18.06
CA MET A 314 25.74 32.42 17.89
C MET A 314 26.31 33.73 18.45
N ILE A 315 27.53 33.63 18.87
CA ILE A 315 28.42 34.81 19.11
C ILE A 315 29.39 34.85 17.95
N GLU A 316 29.30 35.91 17.16
CA GLU A 316 30.20 36.13 16.02
C GLU A 316 31.61 36.43 16.50
N LEU A 317 32.58 35.75 15.93
CA LEU A 317 33.99 35.95 16.16
C LEU A 317 34.73 35.84 14.84
N PRO A 318 35.73 36.73 14.59
CA PRO A 318 36.56 36.61 13.40
C PRO A 318 37.32 35.27 13.42
N GLU A 319 37.69 34.79 12.25
CA GLU A 319 38.47 33.56 12.13
C GLU A 319 39.81 33.62 12.88
N THR A 320 40.37 34.84 12.97
CA THR A 320 41.63 35.16 13.66
C THR A 320 41.46 35.38 15.17
N ALA A 321 40.27 35.17 15.75
CA ALA A 321 40.03 35.36 17.18
C ALA A 321 40.95 34.48 18.03
N GLY A 322 41.50 35.06 19.07
CA GLY A 322 42.39 34.36 20.01
C GLY A 322 41.64 33.28 20.82
N GLU A 323 42.40 32.35 21.39
CA GLU A 323 41.81 31.29 22.24
C GLU A 323 41.04 31.86 23.43
N ALA A 324 41.48 33.01 23.99
CA ALA A 324 40.78 33.67 25.09
C ALA A 324 39.38 34.18 24.69
N ASP A 325 39.24 34.73 23.48
CA ASP A 325 37.96 35.23 22.98
C ASP A 325 36.99 34.07 22.71
N VAL A 326 37.51 32.99 22.13
CA VAL A 326 36.74 31.75 21.89
C VAL A 326 36.29 31.14 23.21
N ALA A 327 37.16 31.07 24.22
CA ALA A 327 36.82 30.54 25.53
C ALA A 327 35.76 31.41 26.25
N ALA A 328 35.86 32.73 26.16
CA ALA A 328 34.88 33.65 26.73
C ALA A 328 33.49 33.51 26.05
N ALA A 329 33.47 33.41 24.73
CA ALA A 329 32.22 33.18 23.99
C ALA A 329 31.60 31.82 24.32
N THR A 330 32.41 30.78 24.41
CA THR A 330 31.96 29.42 24.78
C THR A 330 31.36 29.42 26.18
N GLN A 331 32.05 29.97 27.16
CA GLN A 331 31.58 30.06 28.55
C GLN A 331 30.24 30.84 28.64
N ARG A 332 30.13 31.92 27.89
CA ARG A 332 28.89 32.72 27.84
C ARG A 332 27.72 31.91 27.27
N LEU A 333 27.93 31.19 26.19
CA LEU A 333 26.88 30.33 25.58
C LEU A 333 26.53 29.15 26.48
N GLU A 334 27.49 28.54 27.18
CA GLU A 334 27.23 27.49 28.17
C GLU A 334 26.38 27.99 29.32
N ALA A 335 26.58 29.19 29.80
CA ALA A 335 25.80 29.82 30.84
C ALA A 335 24.36 30.12 30.40
N LEU A 336 24.17 30.47 29.12
CA LEU A 336 22.83 30.74 28.54
C LEU A 336 22.07 29.48 28.18
N ARG A 337 22.73 28.39 27.82
CA ARG A 337 22.17 27.17 27.33
C ARG A 337 21.00 26.60 28.19
N PRO A 338 21.07 26.57 29.54
CA PRO A 338 19.97 26.04 30.34
C PRO A 338 18.64 26.83 30.21
N CYS A 339 18.72 28.08 29.77
CA CYS A 339 17.57 28.96 29.57
C CYS A 339 17.04 28.95 28.14
N LEU A 340 17.71 28.22 27.23
CA LEU A 340 17.36 28.15 25.82
C LEU A 340 16.63 26.83 25.52
N THR A 341 15.58 26.96 24.75
CA THR A 341 14.82 25.83 24.22
C THR A 341 14.70 25.98 22.70
N TRP A 342 14.33 24.91 22.03
CA TRP A 342 14.18 24.89 20.57
C TRP A 342 13.11 25.88 20.05
N ASP A 343 12.13 26.25 20.87
CA ASP A 343 11.05 27.19 20.54
C ASP A 343 11.39 28.65 20.92
N ASN A 344 12.16 28.88 21.99
CA ASN A 344 12.49 30.22 22.47
C ASN A 344 13.83 30.78 22.00
N ILE A 345 14.72 29.95 21.38
CA ILE A 345 16.08 30.32 21.05
C ILE A 345 16.17 31.59 20.21
N LEU A 346 15.32 31.78 19.22
CA LEU A 346 15.30 32.98 18.37
C LEU A 346 14.83 34.22 19.13
N GLN A 347 13.82 34.06 19.99
CA GLN A 347 13.32 35.19 20.79
C GLN A 347 14.38 35.67 21.80
N ARG A 348 15.10 34.75 22.43
CA ARG A 348 16.16 35.05 23.41
C ARG A 348 17.31 35.79 22.76
N THR A 349 17.68 35.46 21.52
CA THR A 349 18.76 36.16 20.82
C THR A 349 18.46 37.63 20.56
N THR A 350 17.19 38.03 20.45
CA THR A 350 16.83 39.45 20.27
C THR A 350 16.93 40.26 21.56
N SER A 351 16.92 39.62 22.73
CA SER A 351 17.01 40.27 24.05
C SER A 351 18.42 40.29 24.64
N GLU A 352 19.37 39.54 24.07
CA GLU A 352 20.72 39.40 24.59
C GLU A 352 21.75 40.12 23.68
N ALA A 353 22.41 41.14 24.18
CA ALA A 353 23.38 41.92 23.41
C ALA A 353 24.56 41.03 22.92
N GLY A 354 24.88 41.12 21.63
CA GLY A 354 25.98 40.37 21.00
C GLY A 354 25.66 38.88 20.75
N LEU A 355 24.39 38.51 20.84
CA LEU A 355 23.91 37.19 20.45
C LEU A 355 23.12 37.31 19.15
N LEU A 356 23.46 36.51 18.13
CA LEU A 356 22.77 36.47 16.85
C LEU A 356 21.96 35.20 16.75
N GLY A 357 20.65 35.32 16.39
CA GLY A 357 19.75 34.19 16.15
C GLY A 357 19.44 34.03 14.67
N SER A 358 19.41 32.80 14.22
CA SER A 358 18.99 32.50 12.85
C SER A 358 18.18 31.20 12.79
N ASP A 359 17.10 31.20 12.01
CA ASP A 359 16.43 30.00 11.60
C ASP A 359 17.13 29.45 10.35
N LEU A 360 17.76 28.29 10.48
CA LEU A 360 18.47 27.64 9.39
C LEU A 360 17.52 26.80 8.52
N GLY A 361 16.27 26.69 8.95
CA GLY A 361 15.26 25.90 8.25
C GLY A 361 15.58 24.42 8.21
N GLU A 362 15.01 23.74 7.22
CA GLU A 362 15.28 22.34 6.96
C GLU A 362 16.44 22.19 5.99
N SER A 363 17.41 21.40 6.37
CA SER A 363 18.65 21.19 5.60
C SER A 363 19.05 19.71 5.61
N ASP A 364 19.63 19.24 4.50
CA ASP A 364 20.29 17.94 4.46
C ASP A 364 21.53 17.96 5.36
N VAL A 365 21.62 16.99 6.27
CA VAL A 365 22.77 16.85 7.17
C VAL A 365 24.09 16.77 6.40
N ALA A 366 24.10 16.18 5.21
CA ALA A 366 25.30 16.08 4.38
C ALA A 366 25.79 17.44 3.86
N ASN A 367 24.90 18.42 3.72
CA ASN A 367 25.19 19.77 3.21
C ASN A 367 25.54 20.77 4.33
N LEU A 368 25.41 20.39 5.60
CA LEU A 368 25.78 21.22 6.73
C LEU A 368 27.32 21.32 6.87
N ALA A 369 27.80 22.39 7.53
CA ALA A 369 29.17 22.45 7.94
C ALA A 369 29.58 21.21 8.77
N PRO A 370 30.78 20.64 8.62
CA PRO A 370 31.20 19.40 9.28
C PRO A 370 30.94 19.35 10.79
N GLN A 371 31.13 20.48 11.47
CA GLN A 371 30.88 20.62 12.90
C GLN A 371 29.41 20.52 13.25
N PHE A 372 28.53 21.02 12.37
CA PHE A 372 27.05 20.93 12.53
C PHE A 372 26.53 19.54 12.19
N GLN A 373 27.15 18.83 11.25
CA GLN A 373 26.79 17.48 10.90
C GLN A 373 26.79 16.53 12.10
N GLN A 374 27.84 16.66 12.96
CA GLN A 374 27.95 15.83 14.15
C GLN A 374 26.76 16.06 15.09
N VAL A 375 26.43 17.32 15.38
CA VAL A 375 25.29 17.69 16.22
C VAL A 375 23.97 17.21 15.58
N ALA A 376 23.79 17.48 14.29
CA ALA A 376 22.60 17.09 13.56
C ALA A 376 22.34 15.57 13.56
N ARG A 377 23.40 14.76 13.65
CA ARG A 377 23.29 13.29 13.71
C ARG A 377 23.01 12.76 15.12
N SER A 378 23.64 13.37 16.16
CA SER A 378 23.69 12.81 17.52
C SER A 378 22.71 13.45 18.51
N ALA A 379 22.37 14.75 18.36
CA ALA A 379 21.49 15.43 19.30
C ALA A 379 20.04 14.94 19.21
N GLU A 380 19.35 14.88 20.33
CA GLU A 380 17.93 14.58 20.38
C GLU A 380 17.10 15.73 19.79
N VAL A 381 15.93 15.39 19.22
CA VAL A 381 14.98 16.40 18.75
C VAL A 381 14.42 17.18 19.93
N ASN A 382 14.19 18.48 19.71
CA ASN A 382 13.76 19.45 20.72
C ASN A 382 14.82 19.76 21.80
N THR A 383 16.10 19.56 21.50
CA THR A 383 17.21 19.89 22.39
C THR A 383 18.12 20.96 21.81
N VAL A 384 18.86 21.64 22.69
CA VAL A 384 19.91 22.60 22.34
C VAL A 384 21.26 21.95 22.59
N SER A 385 22.18 22.05 21.59
CA SER A 385 23.49 21.43 21.62
C SER A 385 24.42 22.08 22.63
N ASN A 386 25.56 21.43 22.86
CA ASN A 386 26.74 22.12 23.41
C ASN A 386 27.28 23.16 22.41
N PRO A 387 28.07 24.16 22.87
CA PRO A 387 28.70 25.10 21.97
C PRO A 387 29.55 24.43 20.89
N VAL A 388 29.42 24.92 19.67
CA VAL A 388 30.14 24.42 18.49
C VAL A 388 30.95 25.57 17.86
N ARG A 389 32.26 25.40 17.68
CA ARG A 389 33.11 26.37 17.02
C ARG A 389 33.08 26.21 15.50
N THR A 390 32.91 27.32 14.79
CA THR A 390 33.10 27.43 13.34
C THR A 390 33.95 28.65 12.99
N PRO A 391 34.39 28.83 11.75
CA PRO A 391 35.10 30.05 11.34
C PRO A 391 34.36 31.36 11.61
N LEU A 392 33.00 31.30 11.68
CA LEU A 392 32.14 32.47 11.88
C LEU A 392 31.92 32.83 13.36
N GLY A 393 32.23 31.91 14.30
CA GLY A 393 31.99 32.16 15.72
C GLY A 393 31.73 30.89 16.51
N VAL A 394 31.11 31.03 17.68
CA VAL A 394 30.66 29.92 18.52
C VAL A 394 29.14 29.86 18.49
N HIS A 395 28.59 28.68 18.28
CA HIS A 395 27.18 28.42 18.02
C HIS A 395 26.57 27.48 19.03
N LEU A 396 25.28 27.68 19.36
CA LEU A 396 24.39 26.70 19.91
C LEU A 396 23.36 26.32 18.82
N LEU A 397 23.15 25.06 18.61
CA LEU A 397 22.18 24.57 17.64
C LEU A 397 20.99 23.96 18.36
N ALA A 398 19.79 24.39 18.02
CA ALA A 398 18.55 23.75 18.43
C ALA A 398 18.09 22.81 17.32
N VAL A 399 17.98 21.52 17.62
CA VAL A 399 17.41 20.53 16.72
C VAL A 399 15.90 20.52 16.89
N CYS A 400 15.17 21.16 15.95
CA CYS A 400 13.71 21.31 16.03
C CYS A 400 12.95 20.13 15.46
N GLY A 401 13.57 19.40 14.52
CA GLY A 401 12.96 18.25 13.86
C GLY A 401 14.00 17.44 13.10
N ARG A 402 13.69 16.19 12.88
CA ARG A 402 14.48 15.30 12.02
C ARG A 402 13.52 14.44 11.21
N ARG A 403 13.74 14.39 9.91
CA ARG A 403 13.05 13.47 9.02
C ARG A 403 14.01 12.94 7.96
N VAL A 404 13.62 11.85 7.35
CA VAL A 404 14.33 11.31 6.21
C VAL A 404 13.72 11.91 4.95
N GLY A 405 14.50 12.66 4.19
CA GLY A 405 14.11 13.20 2.89
C GLY A 405 14.35 12.18 1.77
N GLY A 406 13.66 12.38 0.65
CA GLY A 406 13.82 11.52 -0.55
C GLY A 406 13.04 10.22 -0.51
N VAL A 407 12.35 9.89 0.60
CA VAL A 407 11.47 8.74 0.73
C VAL A 407 10.23 9.16 1.52
N ASP A 408 9.04 8.80 1.03
CA ASP A 408 7.79 8.94 1.77
C ASP A 408 7.79 7.98 2.97
N VAL A 409 8.38 8.42 4.07
CA VAL A 409 8.22 7.72 5.36
C VAL A 409 6.93 8.21 5.99
N PRO A 410 5.97 7.34 6.26
CA PRO A 410 4.73 7.74 6.91
C PRO A 410 5.01 8.42 8.25
N SER A 411 4.22 9.41 8.60
CA SER A 411 4.35 10.08 9.90
C SER A 411 4.11 9.09 11.05
N ALA A 412 4.65 9.37 12.23
CA ALA A 412 4.41 8.54 13.43
C ALA A 412 2.90 8.36 13.71
N ARG A 413 2.08 9.37 13.41
CA ARG A 413 0.63 9.32 13.55
C ARG A 413 -0.01 8.34 12.55
N ASP A 414 0.45 8.31 11.31
CA ASP A 414 -0.06 7.39 10.29
C ASP A 414 0.37 5.95 10.61
N VAL A 415 1.60 5.78 11.11
CA VAL A 415 2.09 4.48 11.59
C VAL A 415 1.27 3.99 12.78
N GLU A 416 0.98 4.85 13.76
CA GLU A 416 0.12 4.54 14.91
C GLU A 416 -1.27 4.10 14.45
N ALA A 417 -1.91 4.90 13.59
CA ALA A 417 -3.22 4.58 13.05
C ALA A 417 -3.23 3.23 12.32
N ARG A 418 -2.21 2.96 11.48
CA ARG A 418 -2.07 1.70 10.76
C ARG A 418 -1.93 0.50 11.72
N LEU A 419 -1.07 0.61 12.73
CA LEU A 419 -0.86 -0.46 13.71
C LEU A 419 -2.12 -0.71 14.56
N GLN A 420 -2.80 0.36 14.99
CA GLN A 420 -4.06 0.25 15.71
C GLN A 420 -5.14 -0.45 14.89
N ASN A 421 -5.23 -0.14 13.60
CA ASN A 421 -6.16 -0.78 12.68
C ASN A 421 -5.83 -2.25 12.44
N GLN A 422 -4.55 -2.61 12.33
CA GLN A 422 -4.12 -4.00 12.24
C GLN A 422 -4.52 -4.79 13.50
N ASN A 423 -4.34 -4.19 14.68
CA ASN A 423 -4.75 -4.78 15.94
C ASN A 423 -6.28 -4.96 16.01
N LEU A 424 -7.06 -3.94 15.62
CA LEU A 424 -8.52 -4.04 15.54
C LEU A 424 -8.95 -5.15 14.58
N ALA A 425 -8.34 -5.24 13.40
CA ALA A 425 -8.65 -6.29 12.43
C ALA A 425 -8.31 -7.70 12.95
N MET A 426 -7.24 -7.86 13.73
CA MET A 426 -6.92 -9.14 14.39
C MET A 426 -7.96 -9.50 15.46
N LEU A 427 -8.37 -8.53 16.27
CA LEU A 427 -9.39 -8.72 17.31
C LEU A 427 -10.76 -9.03 16.68
N ALA A 428 -11.13 -8.34 15.61
CA ALA A 428 -12.35 -8.60 14.86
C ALA A 428 -12.38 -10.04 14.30
N ARG A 429 -11.25 -10.47 13.67
CA ARG A 429 -11.12 -11.84 13.14
C ARG A 429 -11.18 -12.90 14.22
N ARG A 430 -10.64 -12.63 15.40
CA ARG A 430 -10.78 -13.54 16.54
C ARG A 430 -12.22 -13.58 16.99
N TYR A 431 -12.85 -12.43 17.14
CA TYR A 431 -14.21 -12.33 17.61
C TYR A 431 -15.21 -13.05 16.69
N ILE A 432 -15.11 -12.86 15.39
CA ILE A 432 -16.00 -13.58 14.44
C ILE A 432 -15.74 -15.10 14.46
N ARG A 433 -14.50 -15.55 14.67
CA ARG A 433 -14.21 -16.98 14.83
C ARG A 433 -14.84 -17.55 16.10
N ASP A 434 -14.81 -16.81 17.19
CA ASP A 434 -15.42 -17.21 18.47
C ASP A 434 -16.95 -17.32 18.28
N LEU A 435 -17.60 -16.29 17.68
CA LEU A 435 -19.03 -16.35 17.33
C LEU A 435 -19.39 -17.53 16.44
N ARG A 436 -18.53 -17.84 15.47
CA ARG A 436 -18.74 -18.98 14.57
C ARG A 436 -18.60 -20.34 15.27
N ALA A 437 -17.70 -20.44 16.25
CA ALA A 437 -17.51 -21.66 17.03
C ALA A 437 -18.72 -21.97 17.93
N ASP A 438 -19.41 -20.92 18.39
CA ASP A 438 -20.59 -21.04 19.25
C ASP A 438 -21.91 -21.18 18.46
N ALA A 439 -21.89 -20.95 17.15
CA ALA A 439 -23.08 -20.95 16.31
C ALA A 439 -23.43 -22.34 15.77
N LEU A 440 -24.73 -22.62 15.64
CA LEU A 440 -25.25 -23.77 14.91
C LEU A 440 -25.34 -23.42 13.41
N ILE A 441 -24.46 -24.03 12.60
CA ILE A 441 -24.42 -23.82 11.16
C ILE A 441 -24.73 -25.15 10.47
N GLU A 442 -25.83 -25.18 9.73
CA GLU A 442 -26.25 -26.35 8.95
C GLU A 442 -26.22 -26.01 7.46
N MET A 443 -25.56 -26.84 6.67
CA MET A 443 -25.58 -26.79 5.20
C MET A 443 -26.73 -27.63 4.67
N LYS A 444 -27.46 -27.15 3.66
CA LYS A 444 -28.61 -27.85 3.07
C LYS A 444 -28.32 -28.27 1.62
#